data_20f355d1d1423241b77b7ca181e19966
#
_entry.id   20f355d1d1423241b77b7ca181e19966
#
_cell.length_a   1.000
_cell.length_b   1.000
_cell.length_c   1.000
_cell.angle_alpha   90.00
_cell.angle_beta   90.00
_cell.angle_gamma   90.00
#
_symmetry.space_group_name_H-M   'P 1'
#
loop_
_entity.id
_entity.type
_entity.pdbx_description
1 polymer ?
#
loop_
_entity_poly.entity_id
_entity_poly.type
_entity_poly.pdbx_seq_one_letter_code
_entity_poly.pdbx_strand_id
1 'polypeptide(L)'
;MTQTAPASPTAAPRTPRRPGRVHRAWFAAAVAFVTIIGAAAFASLPGLLIEPLHAEFDWSRGTIGFAISVNLALYGLTAPFAAALMDRFGIRKVVAVALTVIAGGSLATVWMTAAWQLVLLWGVLVGLGSGSMALAFAATVTNRWFTARRGLVTGILTAAGASGQLVFLPLLSWLVENHGWRPASVTVALSALAVVPFVWLLLRDHPADVGLAPYGGVYEPKPAPVPGAARRALTVLFRAARTGPFWLLAGTFAICGASTNGLVRTHFTPAAHDHGMPVTAAAGLLAVIGVFDVLGTIASGWFTDRFEARRLLAVYYALRGVSLMFLPVLLAPSVHPPMVFFIVFYGLDWVATVPPTIALCREHYGQDGAVVFGWVLASHQVGAALVAFLGGVARDALGSYDLVWYAAGGLCAVAALMAMVIRRRAAEPATAAAA
;
A
#
# COMPACT_ATOMS: atom_id res chain seq x y z
N MET A 1 -62.10 27.23 23.52
CA MET A 1 -60.68 27.35 23.13
C MET A 1 -60.16 25.97 22.84
N THR A 2 -60.20 25.59 21.57
CA THR A 2 -59.79 24.27 21.08
C THR A 2 -58.32 24.39 20.63
N GLN A 3 -57.41 23.74 21.36
CA GLN A 3 -55.98 23.62 21.01
C GLN A 3 -55.85 22.59 19.90
N THR A 4 -55.45 23.04 18.72
CA THR A 4 -55.00 22.16 17.61
C THR A 4 -53.60 21.69 17.90
N ALA A 5 -53.41 20.35 17.95
CA ALA A 5 -52.14 19.69 18.10
C ALA A 5 -51.26 19.93 16.84
N PRO A 6 -49.92 20.10 16.98
CA PRO A 6 -49.04 20.29 15.82
C PRO A 6 -48.94 18.98 15.02
N ALA A 7 -49.03 19.10 13.69
CA ALA A 7 -48.90 18.00 12.76
C ALA A 7 -47.49 17.43 12.81
N SER A 8 -47.38 16.12 12.91
CA SER A 8 -46.13 15.36 12.83
C SER A 8 -45.42 15.61 11.47
N PRO A 9 -44.08 15.73 11.45
CA PRO A 9 -43.37 15.92 10.19
C PRO A 9 -43.54 14.71 9.29
N THR A 10 -44.08 14.93 8.11
CA THR A 10 -44.26 13.94 7.07
C THR A 10 -42.90 13.35 6.68
N ALA A 11 -42.73 12.06 6.89
CA ALA A 11 -41.55 11.31 6.47
C ALA A 11 -41.35 11.48 4.95
N ALA A 12 -40.19 11.97 4.54
CA ALA A 12 -39.84 12.11 3.14
C ALA A 12 -40.01 10.79 2.39
N PRO A 13 -40.56 10.79 1.18
CA PRO A 13 -40.84 9.56 0.42
C PRO A 13 -39.54 8.78 0.19
N ARG A 14 -39.48 7.55 0.70
CA ARG A 14 -38.44 6.60 0.36
C ARG A 14 -38.57 6.26 -1.11
N THR A 15 -37.68 6.78 -1.94
CA THR A 15 -37.59 6.38 -3.34
C THR A 15 -37.43 4.86 -3.44
N PRO A 16 -38.26 4.16 -4.24
CA PRO A 16 -38.20 2.73 -4.37
C PRO A 16 -36.83 2.31 -4.93
N ARG A 17 -36.09 1.46 -4.20
CA ARG A 17 -34.88 0.83 -4.71
C ARG A 17 -35.26 0.02 -5.94
N ARG A 18 -34.86 0.47 -7.12
CA ARG A 18 -34.92 -0.34 -8.34
C ARG A 18 -34.01 -1.55 -8.13
N PRO A 19 -34.54 -2.79 -8.16
CA PRO A 19 -33.72 -3.99 -8.10
C PRO A 19 -32.90 -4.09 -9.39
N GLY A 20 -31.59 -4.35 -9.28
CA GLY A 20 -30.78 -4.86 -10.38
C GLY A 20 -29.63 -4.01 -10.91
N ARG A 21 -29.41 -2.76 -10.48
CA ARG A 21 -28.22 -2.01 -10.91
C ARG A 21 -27.13 -2.03 -9.84
N VAL A 22 -25.93 -2.54 -10.20
CA VAL A 22 -24.73 -2.45 -9.39
C VAL A 22 -24.47 -0.97 -9.03
N HIS A 23 -24.28 -0.67 -7.74
CA HIS A 23 -24.03 0.71 -7.30
C HIS A 23 -22.74 1.23 -7.93
N ARG A 24 -22.74 2.48 -8.41
CA ARG A 24 -21.61 3.06 -9.16
C ARG A 24 -20.30 3.12 -8.37
N ALA A 25 -20.34 3.04 -7.04
CA ALA A 25 -19.16 2.89 -6.19
C ALA A 25 -18.32 1.66 -6.57
N TRP A 26 -18.95 0.54 -6.94
CA TRP A 26 -18.25 -0.67 -7.36
C TRP A 26 -17.52 -0.50 -8.70
N PHE A 27 -18.06 0.32 -9.61
CA PHE A 27 -17.34 0.69 -10.82
C PHE A 27 -16.13 1.57 -10.51
N ALA A 28 -16.26 2.53 -9.57
CA ALA A 28 -15.12 3.33 -9.13
C ALA A 28 -14.03 2.45 -8.49
N ALA A 29 -14.43 1.46 -7.67
CA ALA A 29 -13.50 0.49 -7.09
C ALA A 29 -12.84 -0.40 -8.16
N ALA A 30 -13.60 -0.88 -9.16
CA ALA A 30 -13.05 -1.68 -10.26
C ALA A 30 -12.04 -0.89 -11.11
N VAL A 31 -12.33 0.38 -11.44
CA VAL A 31 -11.38 1.25 -12.14
C VAL A 31 -10.14 1.49 -11.29
N ALA A 32 -10.29 1.74 -9.99
CA ALA A 32 -9.16 1.91 -9.08
C ALA A 32 -8.32 0.62 -8.98
N PHE A 33 -8.96 -0.55 -8.94
CA PHE A 33 -8.29 -1.86 -8.93
C PHE A 33 -7.42 -2.06 -10.18
N VAL A 34 -7.99 -1.87 -11.37
CA VAL A 34 -7.25 -1.96 -12.65
C VAL A 34 -6.12 -0.92 -12.70
N THR A 35 -6.37 0.28 -12.17
CA THR A 35 -5.38 1.37 -12.11
C THR A 35 -4.18 0.97 -11.24
N ILE A 36 -4.42 0.38 -10.08
CA ILE A 36 -3.35 -0.07 -9.17
C ILE A 36 -2.57 -1.23 -9.79
N ILE A 37 -3.24 -2.19 -10.44
CA ILE A 37 -2.57 -3.28 -11.17
C ILE A 37 -1.67 -2.71 -12.27
N GLY A 38 -2.17 -1.84 -13.13
CA GLY A 38 -1.38 -1.25 -14.21
C GLY A 38 -0.18 -0.44 -13.71
N ALA A 39 -0.37 0.27 -12.58
CA ALA A 39 0.72 0.97 -11.93
C ALA A 39 1.75 0.03 -11.29
N ALA A 40 1.36 -1.17 -10.83
CA ALA A 40 2.24 -2.10 -10.12
C ALA A 40 3.36 -2.68 -11.00
N ALA A 41 3.28 -2.56 -12.32
CA ALA A 41 4.32 -2.99 -13.25
C ALA A 41 5.69 -2.35 -12.91
N PHE A 42 5.71 -1.07 -12.49
CA PHE A 42 6.95 -0.39 -12.13
C PHE A 42 7.66 -1.05 -10.94
N ALA A 43 6.93 -1.60 -9.98
CA ALA A 43 7.50 -2.19 -8.77
C ALA A 43 8.20 -3.54 -9.04
N SER A 44 7.90 -4.18 -10.17
CA SER A 44 8.48 -5.47 -10.57
C SER A 44 9.78 -5.34 -11.34
N LEU A 45 10.08 -4.17 -11.91
CA LEU A 45 11.21 -3.99 -12.81
C LEU A 45 12.57 -3.74 -12.13
N PRO A 46 12.70 -3.03 -10.99
CA PRO A 46 14.00 -2.57 -10.46
C PRO A 46 15.01 -3.69 -10.24
N GLY A 47 14.61 -4.78 -9.62
CA GLY A 47 15.49 -5.92 -9.39
C GLY A 47 15.97 -6.61 -10.67
N LEU A 48 15.17 -6.56 -11.73
CA LEU A 48 15.49 -7.14 -13.02
C LEU A 48 16.43 -6.28 -13.86
N LEU A 49 16.59 -4.98 -13.51
CA LEU A 49 17.46 -4.05 -14.21
C LEU A 49 18.93 -4.11 -13.77
N ILE A 50 19.22 -4.62 -12.55
CA ILE A 50 20.55 -4.50 -11.95
C ILE A 50 21.63 -5.15 -12.83
N GLU A 51 21.47 -6.42 -13.17
CA GLU A 51 22.47 -7.15 -13.95
C GLU A 51 22.57 -6.67 -15.40
N PRO A 52 21.45 -6.45 -16.14
CA PRO A 52 21.54 -5.94 -17.51
C PRO A 52 22.20 -4.55 -17.60
N LEU A 53 21.91 -3.64 -16.65
CA LEU A 53 22.52 -2.31 -16.65
C LEU A 53 23.99 -2.35 -16.24
N HIS A 54 24.36 -3.23 -15.30
CA HIS A 54 25.74 -3.47 -14.93
C HIS A 54 26.53 -4.02 -16.14
N ALA A 55 25.98 -5.00 -16.84
CA ALA A 55 26.63 -5.61 -18.00
C ALA A 55 26.77 -4.67 -19.22
N GLU A 56 25.77 -3.79 -19.46
CA GLU A 56 25.77 -2.91 -20.64
C GLU A 56 26.58 -1.63 -20.43
N PHE A 57 26.49 -1.02 -19.24
CA PHE A 57 27.06 0.31 -18.95
C PHE A 57 28.25 0.29 -17.99
N ASP A 58 28.62 -0.88 -17.45
CA ASP A 58 29.66 -1.05 -16.44
C ASP A 58 29.40 -0.20 -15.16
N TRP A 59 28.12 0.12 -14.89
CA TRP A 59 27.76 0.83 -13.65
C TRP A 59 27.81 -0.12 -12.45
N SER A 60 28.36 0.37 -11.34
CA SER A 60 28.36 -0.44 -10.11
C SER A 60 26.93 -0.77 -9.64
N ARG A 61 26.73 -1.94 -9.04
CA ARG A 61 25.44 -2.33 -8.44
C ARG A 61 25.00 -1.33 -7.37
N GLY A 62 25.96 -0.71 -6.66
CA GLY A 62 25.69 0.38 -5.71
C GLY A 62 25.08 1.61 -6.39
N THR A 63 25.57 2.01 -7.56
CA THR A 63 25.02 3.14 -8.33
C THR A 63 23.59 2.86 -8.80
N ILE A 64 23.31 1.65 -9.28
CA ILE A 64 21.96 1.23 -9.69
C ILE A 64 21.06 1.15 -8.44
N GLY A 65 21.55 0.56 -7.36
CA GLY A 65 20.84 0.47 -6.08
C GLY A 65 20.51 1.84 -5.48
N PHE A 66 21.36 2.85 -5.68
CA PHE A 66 21.08 4.22 -5.27
C PHE A 66 19.82 4.79 -5.98
N ALA A 67 19.69 4.56 -7.29
CA ALA A 67 18.49 4.98 -8.01
C ALA A 67 17.22 4.29 -7.49
N ILE A 68 17.31 3.00 -7.16
CA ILE A 68 16.21 2.25 -6.53
C ILE A 68 15.88 2.81 -5.14
N SER A 69 16.88 3.15 -4.33
CA SER A 69 16.70 3.74 -3.01
C SER A 69 16.01 5.11 -3.07
N VAL A 70 16.39 5.95 -4.03
CA VAL A 70 15.73 7.24 -4.30
C VAL A 70 14.26 7.03 -4.68
N ASN A 71 13.98 6.04 -5.52
CA ASN A 71 12.60 5.69 -5.88
C ASN A 71 11.77 5.31 -4.65
N LEU A 72 12.27 4.40 -3.81
CA LEU A 72 11.58 3.95 -2.60
C LEU A 72 11.36 5.09 -1.60
N ALA A 73 12.35 5.96 -1.41
CA ALA A 73 12.22 7.11 -0.54
C ALA A 73 11.12 8.07 -1.03
N LEU A 74 11.13 8.39 -2.32
CA LEU A 74 10.12 9.27 -2.92
C LEU A 74 8.74 8.61 -2.97
N TYR A 75 8.66 7.31 -3.21
CA TYR A 75 7.43 6.54 -3.09
C TYR A 75 6.76 6.74 -1.71
N GLY A 76 7.52 6.61 -0.64
CA GLY A 76 7.01 6.80 0.72
C GLY A 76 6.66 8.27 1.03
N LEU A 77 7.58 9.18 0.73
CA LEU A 77 7.42 10.61 1.06
C LEU A 77 6.37 11.31 0.21
N THR A 78 6.09 10.84 -1.00
CA THR A 78 5.08 11.45 -1.88
C THR A 78 3.65 11.11 -1.46
N ALA A 79 3.42 9.95 -0.83
CA ALA A 79 2.09 9.46 -0.50
C ALA A 79 1.19 10.45 0.28
N PRO A 80 1.65 11.13 1.36
CA PRO A 80 0.82 12.10 2.09
C PRO A 80 0.50 13.35 1.26
N PHE A 81 1.44 13.78 0.41
CA PHE A 81 1.20 14.92 -0.50
C PHE A 81 0.24 14.53 -1.62
N ALA A 82 0.32 13.31 -2.14
CA ALA A 82 -0.61 12.79 -3.14
C ALA A 82 -2.05 12.77 -2.60
N ALA A 83 -2.27 12.30 -1.37
CA ALA A 83 -3.58 12.34 -0.73
C ALA A 83 -4.13 13.77 -0.64
N ALA A 84 -3.30 14.73 -0.20
CA ALA A 84 -3.68 16.14 -0.13
C ALA A 84 -3.93 16.77 -1.51
N LEU A 85 -3.17 16.36 -2.55
CA LEU A 85 -3.39 16.79 -3.94
C LEU A 85 -4.69 16.21 -4.48
N MET A 86 -5.02 14.95 -4.18
CA MET A 86 -6.30 14.33 -4.54
C MET A 86 -7.49 15.02 -3.91
N ASP A 87 -7.35 15.55 -2.67
CA ASP A 87 -8.39 16.35 -2.03
C ASP A 87 -8.58 17.69 -2.70
N ARG A 88 -7.52 18.32 -3.20
CA ARG A 88 -7.57 19.63 -3.86
C ARG A 88 -7.98 19.55 -5.33
N PHE A 89 -7.33 18.71 -6.12
CA PHE A 89 -7.44 18.67 -7.57
C PHE A 89 -8.35 17.56 -8.08
N GLY A 90 -8.77 16.66 -7.19
CA GLY A 90 -9.51 15.46 -7.50
C GLY A 90 -8.62 14.26 -7.76
N ILE A 91 -9.17 13.06 -7.51
CA ILE A 91 -8.47 11.78 -7.69
C ILE A 91 -8.09 11.60 -9.16
N ARG A 92 -9.03 11.85 -10.08
CA ARG A 92 -8.89 11.61 -11.52
C ARG A 92 -7.67 12.33 -12.11
N LYS A 93 -7.50 13.62 -11.81
CA LYS A 93 -6.40 14.43 -12.36
C LYS A 93 -5.04 13.98 -11.79
N VAL A 94 -4.97 13.80 -10.47
CA VAL A 94 -3.73 13.40 -9.79
C VAL A 94 -3.26 12.03 -10.27
N VAL A 95 -4.17 11.07 -10.38
CA VAL A 95 -3.86 9.71 -10.85
C VAL A 95 -3.43 9.71 -12.32
N ALA A 96 -4.14 10.44 -13.19
CA ALA A 96 -3.76 10.53 -14.61
C ALA A 96 -2.35 11.14 -14.79
N VAL A 97 -2.04 12.23 -14.06
CA VAL A 97 -0.70 12.84 -14.08
C VAL A 97 0.35 11.86 -13.54
N ALA A 98 0.07 11.18 -12.42
CA ALA A 98 0.99 10.20 -11.83
C ALA A 98 1.33 9.07 -12.82
N LEU A 99 0.30 8.48 -13.46
CA LEU A 99 0.50 7.44 -14.49
C LEU A 99 1.30 7.95 -15.69
N THR A 100 1.04 9.18 -16.14
CA THR A 100 1.79 9.81 -17.23
C THR A 100 3.26 10.03 -16.84
N VAL A 101 3.53 10.44 -15.60
CA VAL A 101 4.91 10.61 -15.08
C VAL A 101 5.62 9.26 -14.97
N ILE A 102 4.95 8.21 -14.47
CA ILE A 102 5.52 6.85 -14.47
C ILE A 102 5.86 6.40 -15.88
N ALA A 103 4.92 6.58 -16.80
CA ALA A 103 5.11 6.17 -18.20
C ALA A 103 6.24 6.95 -18.88
N GLY A 104 6.27 8.27 -18.73
CA GLY A 104 7.31 9.13 -19.28
C GLY A 104 8.70 8.83 -18.71
N GLY A 105 8.80 8.67 -17.39
CA GLY A 105 10.04 8.30 -16.72
C GLY A 105 10.55 6.93 -17.17
N SER A 106 9.67 5.91 -17.18
CA SER A 106 10.04 4.56 -17.61
C SER A 106 10.41 4.51 -19.10
N LEU A 107 9.65 5.17 -19.98
CA LEU A 107 9.94 5.21 -21.40
C LEU A 107 11.27 5.94 -21.68
N ALA A 108 11.53 7.05 -21.00
CA ALA A 108 12.75 7.83 -21.19
C ALA A 108 14.02 7.05 -20.80
N THR A 109 13.94 6.06 -19.91
CA THR A 109 15.10 5.21 -19.57
C THR A 109 15.64 4.45 -20.77
N VAL A 110 14.82 4.18 -21.79
CA VAL A 110 15.25 3.46 -23.01
C VAL A 110 16.41 4.17 -23.73
N TRP A 111 16.49 5.49 -23.62
CA TRP A 111 17.53 6.33 -24.25
C TRP A 111 18.61 6.80 -23.28
N MET A 112 18.62 6.30 -22.04
CA MET A 112 19.65 6.70 -21.08
C MET A 112 21.02 6.18 -21.47
N THR A 113 22.04 6.98 -21.19
CA THR A 113 23.46 6.69 -21.44
C THR A 113 24.34 6.96 -20.22
N ALA A 114 23.80 7.58 -19.17
CA ALA A 114 24.53 7.94 -17.96
C ALA A 114 23.75 7.59 -16.70
N ALA A 115 24.45 7.17 -15.64
CA ALA A 115 23.85 6.71 -14.40
C ALA A 115 22.96 7.77 -13.69
N TRP A 116 23.30 9.05 -13.78
CA TRP A 116 22.47 10.12 -13.22
C TRP A 116 21.09 10.19 -13.88
N GLN A 117 20.98 9.80 -15.17
CA GLN A 117 19.68 9.74 -15.87
C GLN A 117 18.80 8.64 -15.28
N LEU A 118 19.37 7.49 -14.89
CA LEU A 118 18.62 6.45 -14.18
C LEU A 118 18.07 6.99 -12.85
N VAL A 119 18.90 7.72 -12.09
CA VAL A 119 18.47 8.35 -10.82
C VAL A 119 17.33 9.34 -11.06
N LEU A 120 17.44 10.17 -12.10
CA LEU A 120 16.40 11.15 -12.42
C LEU A 120 15.13 10.48 -12.95
N LEU A 121 15.26 9.62 -13.96
CA LEU A 121 14.11 9.05 -14.67
C LEU A 121 13.40 7.99 -13.82
N TRP A 122 14.13 7.01 -13.32
CA TRP A 122 13.58 5.94 -12.51
C TRP A 122 13.46 6.32 -11.02
N GLY A 123 14.53 6.87 -10.46
CA GLY A 123 14.54 7.26 -9.05
C GLY A 123 13.52 8.36 -8.77
N VAL A 124 13.62 9.50 -9.44
CA VAL A 124 12.80 10.68 -9.13
C VAL A 124 11.44 10.63 -9.83
N LEU A 125 11.37 10.55 -11.17
CA LEU A 125 10.09 10.67 -11.88
C LEU A 125 9.18 9.47 -11.58
N VAL A 126 9.68 8.23 -11.76
CA VAL A 126 8.87 7.05 -11.45
C VAL A 126 8.57 6.99 -9.95
N GLY A 127 9.50 7.36 -9.07
CA GLY A 127 9.28 7.41 -7.62
C GLY A 127 8.16 8.36 -7.20
N LEU A 128 8.14 9.59 -7.72
CA LEU A 128 7.06 10.58 -7.49
C LEU A 128 5.72 10.10 -8.03
N GLY A 129 5.72 9.56 -9.26
CA GLY A 129 4.51 9.03 -9.88
C GLY A 129 3.93 7.86 -9.08
N SER A 130 4.76 6.89 -8.74
CA SER A 130 4.36 5.69 -8.01
C SER A 130 3.93 5.97 -6.57
N GLY A 131 4.58 6.92 -5.88
CA GLY A 131 4.15 7.38 -4.56
C GLY A 131 2.74 7.97 -4.58
N SER A 132 2.34 8.61 -5.69
CA SER A 132 0.98 9.11 -5.90
C SER A 132 -0.04 7.98 -6.13
N MET A 133 0.42 6.79 -6.53
CA MET A 133 -0.37 5.58 -6.75
C MET A 133 -0.28 4.59 -5.58
N ALA A 134 0.38 4.98 -4.47
CA ALA A 134 0.52 4.20 -3.27
C ALA A 134 -0.84 3.90 -2.60
N LEU A 135 -0.81 3.15 -1.50
CA LEU A 135 -1.98 2.77 -0.70
C LEU A 135 -2.88 3.98 -0.30
N ALA A 136 -2.32 5.22 -0.31
CA ALA A 136 -3.09 6.44 -0.10
C ALA A 136 -4.19 6.65 -1.15
N PHE A 137 -3.98 6.23 -2.41
CA PHE A 137 -5.01 6.25 -3.45
C PHE A 137 -6.15 5.28 -3.12
N ALA A 138 -5.83 4.04 -2.75
CA ALA A 138 -6.83 3.05 -2.33
C ALA A 138 -7.66 3.57 -1.13
N ALA A 139 -6.99 4.13 -0.11
CA ALA A 139 -7.65 4.72 1.05
C ALA A 139 -8.57 5.90 0.67
N THR A 140 -8.12 6.77 -0.25
CA THR A 140 -8.90 7.92 -0.70
C THR A 140 -10.17 7.49 -1.45
N VAL A 141 -10.06 6.53 -2.39
CA VAL A 141 -11.21 5.99 -3.12
C VAL A 141 -12.20 5.35 -2.15
N THR A 142 -11.71 4.48 -1.26
CA THR A 142 -12.56 3.78 -0.29
C THR A 142 -13.28 4.77 0.62
N ASN A 143 -12.58 5.76 1.17
CA ASN A 143 -13.16 6.72 2.09
C ASN A 143 -14.24 7.60 1.45
N ARG A 144 -14.12 7.93 0.16
CA ARG A 144 -15.08 8.78 -0.55
C ARG A 144 -16.29 8.01 -1.07
N TRP A 145 -16.09 6.81 -1.58
CA TRP A 145 -17.13 6.08 -2.30
C TRP A 145 -17.90 5.08 -1.45
N PHE A 146 -17.37 4.67 -0.28
CA PHE A 146 -17.96 3.64 0.56
C PHE A 146 -18.14 4.10 1.99
N THR A 147 -19.32 3.83 2.55
CA THR A 147 -19.63 3.91 3.97
C THR A 147 -19.77 2.51 4.56
N ALA A 148 -20.49 1.63 3.86
CA ALA A 148 -20.54 0.20 4.17
C ALA A 148 -19.44 -0.56 3.39
N ARG A 149 -18.95 -1.67 3.97
CA ARG A 149 -17.93 -2.58 3.38
C ARG A 149 -16.59 -1.90 3.04
N ARG A 150 -16.24 -0.85 3.78
CA ARG A 150 -14.99 -0.11 3.56
C ARG A 150 -13.75 -1.00 3.72
N GLY A 151 -13.72 -1.84 4.74
CA GLY A 151 -12.62 -2.75 5.00
C GLY A 151 -12.41 -3.71 3.84
N LEU A 152 -13.48 -4.35 3.38
CA LEU A 152 -13.42 -5.26 2.22
C LEU A 152 -12.88 -4.56 0.97
N VAL A 153 -13.41 -3.37 0.64
CA VAL A 153 -12.97 -2.62 -0.55
C VAL A 153 -11.51 -2.17 -0.40
N THR A 154 -11.12 -1.72 0.80
CA THR A 154 -9.71 -1.39 1.09
C THR A 154 -8.82 -2.62 0.88
N GLY A 155 -9.22 -3.79 1.39
CA GLY A 155 -8.49 -5.05 1.21
C GLY A 155 -8.32 -5.41 -0.27
N ILE A 156 -9.42 -5.34 -1.05
CA ILE A 156 -9.40 -5.62 -2.50
C ILE A 156 -8.45 -4.66 -3.22
N LEU A 157 -8.54 -3.34 -2.95
CA LEU A 157 -7.69 -2.35 -3.61
C LEU A 157 -6.23 -2.46 -3.18
N THR A 158 -5.96 -2.81 -1.94
CA THR A 158 -4.61 -3.05 -1.45
C THR A 158 -4.00 -4.29 -2.10
N ALA A 159 -4.76 -5.38 -2.19
CA ALA A 159 -4.32 -6.61 -2.84
C ALA A 159 -4.06 -6.45 -4.35
N ALA A 160 -4.65 -5.44 -5.00
CA ALA A 160 -4.40 -5.14 -6.41
C ALA A 160 -2.91 -4.88 -6.71
N GLY A 161 -2.18 -4.26 -5.77
CA GLY A 161 -0.73 -4.05 -5.91
C GLY A 161 0.06 -5.35 -5.98
N ALA A 162 -0.21 -6.29 -5.06
CA ALA A 162 0.40 -7.62 -5.06
C ALA A 162 -0.01 -8.42 -6.30
N SER A 163 -1.30 -8.38 -6.68
CA SER A 163 -1.79 -9.03 -7.91
C SER A 163 -1.07 -8.51 -9.16
N GLY A 164 -0.84 -7.20 -9.23
CA GLY A 164 -0.09 -6.60 -10.34
C GLY A 164 1.35 -7.09 -10.41
N GLN A 165 2.04 -7.23 -9.27
CA GLN A 165 3.39 -7.81 -9.25
C GLN A 165 3.40 -9.26 -9.72
N LEU A 166 2.43 -10.08 -9.32
CA LEU A 166 2.30 -11.48 -9.76
C LEU A 166 2.12 -11.59 -11.29
N VAL A 167 1.43 -10.63 -11.90
CA VAL A 167 1.23 -10.60 -13.37
C VAL A 167 2.47 -10.09 -14.09
N PHE A 168 3.03 -8.96 -13.62
CA PHE A 168 4.09 -8.27 -14.36
C PHE A 168 5.48 -8.86 -14.11
N LEU A 169 5.78 -9.42 -12.94
CA LEU A 169 7.11 -9.95 -12.66
C LEU A 169 7.52 -11.07 -13.62
N PRO A 170 6.72 -12.12 -13.88
CA PRO A 170 7.07 -13.16 -14.85
C PRO A 170 7.20 -12.59 -16.29
N LEU A 171 6.29 -11.70 -16.67
CA LEU A 171 6.31 -11.08 -18.00
C LEU A 171 7.57 -10.25 -18.21
N LEU A 172 7.92 -9.39 -17.24
CA LEU A 172 9.08 -8.51 -17.34
C LEU A 172 10.38 -9.30 -17.25
N SER A 173 10.44 -10.36 -16.40
CA SER A 173 11.60 -11.27 -16.34
C SER A 173 11.85 -11.94 -17.68
N TRP A 174 10.80 -12.50 -18.28
CA TRP A 174 10.89 -13.12 -19.62
C TRP A 174 11.36 -12.14 -20.70
N LEU A 175 10.84 -10.89 -20.67
CA LEU A 175 11.28 -9.84 -21.59
C LEU A 175 12.75 -9.48 -21.40
N VAL A 176 13.20 -9.33 -20.16
CA VAL A 176 14.60 -8.99 -19.85
C VAL A 176 15.54 -10.09 -20.31
N GLU A 177 15.19 -11.36 -20.03
CA GLU A 177 16.01 -12.53 -20.38
C GLU A 177 16.10 -12.75 -21.90
N ASN A 178 15.03 -12.55 -22.66
CA ASN A 178 14.97 -12.90 -24.08
C ASN A 178 15.14 -11.70 -25.03
N HIS A 179 14.83 -10.46 -24.59
CA HIS A 179 14.79 -9.28 -25.45
C HIS A 179 15.54 -8.07 -24.85
N GLY A 180 16.11 -8.25 -23.64
CA GLY A 180 16.79 -7.19 -22.92
C GLY A 180 15.85 -6.26 -22.12
N TRP A 181 16.45 -5.37 -21.38
CA TRP A 181 15.74 -4.52 -20.41
C TRP A 181 14.91 -3.39 -21.04
N ARG A 182 15.26 -2.92 -22.25
CA ARG A 182 14.52 -1.83 -22.92
C ARG A 182 13.05 -2.18 -23.23
N PRO A 183 12.73 -3.33 -23.83
CA PRO A 183 11.34 -3.76 -24.02
C PRO A 183 10.58 -3.89 -22.69
N ALA A 184 11.23 -4.31 -21.60
CA ALA A 184 10.61 -4.37 -20.29
C ALA A 184 10.25 -2.95 -19.78
N SER A 185 11.14 -1.96 -19.94
CA SER A 185 10.86 -0.56 -19.60
C SER A 185 9.71 0.03 -20.44
N VAL A 186 9.66 -0.29 -21.74
CA VAL A 186 8.53 0.09 -22.61
C VAL A 186 7.22 -0.54 -22.14
N THR A 187 7.25 -1.80 -21.73
CA THR A 187 6.06 -2.50 -21.23
C THR A 187 5.51 -1.84 -19.97
N VAL A 188 6.37 -1.42 -19.05
CA VAL A 188 5.96 -0.63 -17.86
C VAL A 188 5.32 0.69 -18.27
N ALA A 189 5.93 1.41 -19.23
CA ALA A 189 5.38 2.67 -19.74
C ALA A 189 4.01 2.47 -20.39
N LEU A 190 3.86 1.47 -21.25
CA LEU A 190 2.62 1.18 -21.95
C LEU A 190 1.51 0.71 -20.98
N SER A 191 1.84 -0.10 -19.96
CA SER A 191 0.86 -0.53 -18.96
C SER A 191 0.30 0.66 -18.18
N ALA A 192 1.14 1.62 -17.79
CA ALA A 192 0.70 2.83 -17.13
C ALA A 192 -0.16 3.72 -18.06
N LEU A 193 0.27 3.93 -19.32
CA LEU A 193 -0.47 4.74 -20.29
C LEU A 193 -1.82 4.12 -20.66
N ALA A 194 -1.90 2.81 -20.82
CA ALA A 194 -3.13 2.11 -21.19
C ALA A 194 -4.26 2.35 -20.16
N VAL A 195 -3.90 2.61 -18.90
CA VAL A 195 -4.89 2.86 -17.84
C VAL A 195 -5.36 4.32 -17.81
N VAL A 196 -4.60 5.27 -18.34
CA VAL A 196 -4.95 6.72 -18.30
C VAL A 196 -6.34 7.00 -18.90
N PRO A 197 -6.71 6.48 -20.09
CA PRO A 197 -8.04 6.68 -20.65
C PRO A 197 -9.17 6.18 -19.73
N PHE A 198 -8.98 5.00 -19.12
CA PHE A 198 -9.97 4.44 -18.19
C PHE A 198 -10.17 5.32 -16.97
N VAL A 199 -9.07 5.82 -16.37
CA VAL A 199 -9.12 6.78 -15.27
C VAL A 199 -9.85 8.04 -15.69
N TRP A 200 -9.51 8.60 -16.86
CA TRP A 200 -10.09 9.85 -17.33
C TRP A 200 -11.59 9.76 -17.64
N LEU A 201 -12.02 8.68 -18.26
CA LEU A 201 -13.40 8.50 -18.70
C LEU A 201 -14.32 7.96 -17.58
N LEU A 202 -13.83 7.02 -16.78
CA LEU A 202 -14.67 6.23 -15.88
C LEU A 202 -14.56 6.64 -14.41
N LEU A 203 -13.36 7.08 -13.95
CA LEU A 203 -13.19 7.49 -12.56
C LEU A 203 -13.84 8.86 -12.33
N ARG A 204 -14.57 8.99 -11.22
CA ARG A 204 -15.12 10.27 -10.74
C ARG A 204 -14.56 10.57 -9.37
N ASP A 205 -14.38 11.84 -9.06
CA ASP A 205 -13.71 12.29 -7.84
C ASP A 205 -14.56 12.09 -6.58
N HIS A 206 -15.88 12.21 -6.71
CA HIS A 206 -16.81 12.09 -5.59
C HIS A 206 -18.16 11.51 -6.06
N PRO A 207 -18.89 10.76 -5.22
CA PRO A 207 -20.23 10.27 -5.54
C PRO A 207 -21.20 11.41 -5.92
N ALA A 208 -21.08 12.57 -5.25
CA ALA A 208 -21.88 13.76 -5.53
C ALA A 208 -21.70 14.31 -6.96
N ASP A 209 -20.54 14.09 -7.61
CA ASP A 209 -20.30 14.50 -9.01
C ASP A 209 -21.26 13.80 -9.99
N VAL A 210 -21.92 12.74 -9.54
CA VAL A 210 -22.89 11.93 -10.30
C VAL A 210 -24.25 11.83 -9.60
N GLY A 211 -24.51 12.71 -8.63
CA GLY A 211 -25.78 12.76 -7.90
C GLY A 211 -26.06 11.56 -7.01
N LEU A 212 -25.04 10.83 -6.56
CA LEU A 212 -25.18 9.63 -5.74
C LEU A 212 -24.64 9.85 -4.32
N ALA A 213 -25.22 9.10 -3.37
CA ALA A 213 -24.63 8.92 -2.05
C ALA A 213 -23.46 7.91 -2.11
N PRO A 214 -22.53 7.92 -1.15
CA PRO A 214 -21.59 6.81 -0.96
C PRO A 214 -22.34 5.49 -0.73
N TYR A 215 -21.73 4.37 -1.13
CA TYR A 215 -22.36 3.06 -0.92
C TYR A 215 -22.60 2.78 0.58
N GLY A 216 -23.86 2.61 0.94
CA GLY A 216 -24.29 2.39 2.32
C GLY A 216 -24.32 3.64 3.19
N GLY A 217 -24.21 4.84 2.62
CA GLY A 217 -24.28 6.12 3.32
C GLY A 217 -25.42 7.02 2.84
N VAL A 218 -25.48 8.23 3.40
CA VAL A 218 -26.37 9.30 2.99
C VAL A 218 -25.68 10.23 1.98
N TYR A 219 -26.49 10.96 1.19
CA TYR A 219 -25.95 11.95 0.26
C TYR A 219 -25.30 13.10 1.04
N GLU A 220 -24.06 13.37 0.71
CA GLU A 220 -23.31 14.54 1.20
C GLU A 220 -22.83 15.38 0.02
N PRO A 221 -22.96 16.70 0.07
CA PRO A 221 -22.39 17.59 -0.95
C PRO A 221 -20.87 17.39 -1.05
N LYS A 222 -20.33 17.62 -2.26
CA LYS A 222 -18.89 17.57 -2.45
C LYS A 222 -18.18 18.60 -1.57
N PRO A 223 -17.20 18.21 -0.75
CA PRO A 223 -16.42 19.17 0.03
C PRO A 223 -15.74 20.21 -0.88
N ALA A 224 -15.67 21.45 -0.43
CA ALA A 224 -14.94 22.50 -1.16
C ALA A 224 -13.45 22.12 -1.29
N PRO A 225 -12.80 22.44 -2.43
CA PRO A 225 -11.37 22.21 -2.60
C PRO A 225 -10.55 22.92 -1.52
N VAL A 226 -9.66 22.20 -0.85
CA VAL A 226 -8.80 22.79 0.19
C VAL A 226 -7.57 23.40 -0.49
N PRO A 227 -7.33 24.73 -0.40
CA PRO A 227 -6.13 25.36 -0.95
C PRO A 227 -4.89 24.94 -0.16
N GLY A 228 -3.70 24.95 -0.81
CA GLY A 228 -2.43 24.66 -0.14
C GLY A 228 -2.23 23.18 0.20
N ALA A 229 -2.43 22.26 -0.75
CA ALA A 229 -2.34 20.83 -0.54
C ALA A 229 -1.05 20.38 0.18
N ALA A 230 0.11 20.87 -0.25
CA ALA A 230 1.39 20.54 0.41
C ALA A 230 1.44 21.08 1.85
N ARG A 231 0.99 22.34 2.06
CA ARG A 231 0.89 22.91 3.42
C ARG A 231 -0.08 22.11 4.28
N ARG A 232 -1.19 21.64 3.71
CA ARG A 232 -2.14 20.77 4.42
C ARG A 232 -1.49 19.47 4.84
N ALA A 233 -0.72 18.81 3.96
CA ALA A 233 -0.02 17.56 4.31
C ALA A 233 0.90 17.76 5.52
N LEU A 234 1.72 18.83 5.52
CA LEU A 234 2.58 19.16 6.64
C LEU A 234 1.79 19.57 7.90
N THR A 235 0.76 20.39 7.76
CA THR A 235 -0.07 20.81 8.90
C THR A 235 -0.75 19.60 9.55
N VAL A 236 -1.25 18.66 8.73
CA VAL A 236 -1.84 17.41 9.22
C VAL A 236 -0.79 16.57 9.93
N LEU A 237 0.44 16.45 9.40
CA LEU A 237 1.54 15.76 10.07
C LEU A 237 1.82 16.37 11.43
N PHE A 238 2.06 17.71 11.51
CA PHE A 238 2.38 18.36 12.78
C PHE A 238 1.25 18.27 13.80
N ARG A 239 -0.02 18.26 13.35
CA ARG A 239 -1.16 18.05 14.22
C ARG A 239 -1.22 16.59 14.69
N ALA A 240 -1.08 15.63 13.79
CA ALA A 240 -1.11 14.21 14.11
C ALA A 240 0.06 13.81 15.03
N ALA A 241 1.27 14.32 14.76
CA ALA A 241 2.48 14.05 15.54
C ALA A 241 2.40 14.52 17.02
N ARG A 242 1.44 15.40 17.35
CA ARG A 242 1.15 15.79 18.74
C ARG A 242 0.25 14.78 19.48
N THR A 243 -0.16 13.71 18.83
CA THR A 243 -1.08 12.72 19.38
C THR A 243 -0.41 11.37 19.54
N GLY A 244 -0.70 10.67 20.64
CA GLY A 244 -0.19 9.31 20.89
C GLY A 244 -0.57 8.30 19.81
N PRO A 245 -1.83 8.27 19.32
CA PRO A 245 -2.24 7.35 18.25
C PRO A 245 -1.41 7.43 16.99
N PHE A 246 -0.91 8.62 16.61
CA PHE A 246 -0.03 8.77 15.44
C PHE A 246 1.25 7.97 15.58
N TRP A 247 1.94 8.11 16.72
CA TRP A 247 3.21 7.41 16.96
C TRP A 247 3.04 5.91 17.11
N LEU A 248 1.91 5.47 17.68
CA LEU A 248 1.58 4.05 17.76
C LEU A 248 1.35 3.47 16.36
N LEU A 249 0.56 4.16 15.50
CA LEU A 249 0.33 3.73 14.13
C LEU A 249 1.61 3.81 13.28
N ALA A 250 2.37 4.89 13.37
CA ALA A 250 3.63 5.06 12.65
C ALA A 250 4.67 4.02 13.08
N GLY A 251 4.80 3.77 14.40
CA GLY A 251 5.72 2.78 14.94
C GLY A 251 5.35 1.35 14.55
N THR A 252 4.08 0.96 14.71
CA THR A 252 3.63 -0.38 14.28
C THR A 252 3.84 -0.58 12.79
N PHE A 253 3.58 0.44 11.97
CA PHE A 253 3.73 0.32 10.53
C PHE A 253 5.19 0.41 10.07
N ALA A 254 6.07 1.11 10.80
CA ALA A 254 7.52 1.02 10.60
C ALA A 254 8.05 -0.39 10.85
N ILE A 255 7.57 -1.06 11.92
CA ILE A 255 7.90 -2.46 12.21
C ILE A 255 7.33 -3.39 11.11
N CYS A 256 6.15 -3.08 10.57
CA CYS A 256 5.62 -3.80 9.42
C CYS A 256 6.59 -3.74 8.24
N GLY A 257 7.02 -2.53 7.84
CA GLY A 257 7.99 -2.35 6.76
C GLY A 257 9.31 -3.07 7.03
N ALA A 258 9.82 -2.96 8.25
CA ALA A 258 11.03 -3.63 8.69
C ALA A 258 10.94 -5.15 8.51
N SER A 259 9.85 -5.75 8.99
CA SER A 259 9.66 -7.22 9.00
C SER A 259 9.25 -7.79 7.63
N THR A 260 8.64 -7.02 6.75
CA THR A 260 8.20 -7.46 5.42
C THR A 260 9.20 -7.06 4.33
N ASN A 261 9.10 -5.84 3.80
CA ASN A 261 9.92 -5.38 2.68
C ASN A 261 11.41 -5.29 3.04
N GLY A 262 11.73 -4.82 4.26
CA GLY A 262 13.10 -4.68 4.73
C GLY A 262 13.78 -6.04 4.96
N LEU A 263 13.11 -6.97 5.61
CA LEU A 263 13.71 -8.24 6.00
C LEU A 263 13.36 -9.37 5.02
N VAL A 264 12.11 -9.82 4.98
CA VAL A 264 11.77 -11.03 4.22
C VAL A 264 11.96 -10.81 2.73
N ARG A 265 11.48 -9.72 2.16
CA ARG A 265 11.64 -9.44 0.73
C ARG A 265 13.10 -9.30 0.30
N THR A 266 13.95 -8.72 1.16
CA THR A 266 15.35 -8.42 0.84
C THR A 266 16.29 -9.57 1.20
N HIS A 267 16.09 -10.20 2.37
CA HIS A 267 17.07 -11.11 2.95
C HIS A 267 16.63 -12.58 3.00
N PHE A 268 15.38 -12.92 2.66
CA PHE A 268 14.93 -14.31 2.67
C PHE A 268 15.72 -15.17 1.68
N THR A 269 15.88 -14.71 0.44
CA THR A 269 16.61 -15.47 -0.59
C THR A 269 18.09 -15.65 -0.24
N PRO A 270 18.86 -14.62 0.17
CA PRO A 270 20.23 -14.81 0.66
C PRO A 270 20.31 -15.72 1.87
N ALA A 271 19.42 -15.56 2.86
CA ALA A 271 19.41 -16.41 4.05
C ALA A 271 19.11 -17.88 3.72
N ALA A 272 18.16 -18.14 2.84
CA ALA A 272 17.86 -19.48 2.36
C ALA A 272 19.05 -20.10 1.62
N HIS A 273 19.75 -19.30 0.82
CA HIS A 273 20.96 -19.73 0.11
C HIS A 273 22.10 -20.06 1.06
N ASP A 274 22.31 -19.28 2.13
CA ASP A 274 23.28 -19.59 3.20
C ASP A 274 23.03 -20.96 3.85
N HIS A 275 21.77 -21.44 3.83
CA HIS A 275 21.37 -22.78 4.32
C HIS A 275 21.32 -23.83 3.21
N GLY A 276 21.90 -23.57 2.03
CA GLY A 276 22.02 -24.48 0.90
C GLY A 276 20.79 -24.60 0.01
N MET A 277 19.75 -23.76 0.20
CA MET A 277 18.58 -23.75 -0.67
C MET A 277 18.93 -23.09 -2.02
N PRO A 278 18.54 -23.68 -3.18
CA PRO A 278 18.70 -23.03 -4.46
C PRO A 278 17.96 -21.67 -4.53
N VAL A 279 18.61 -20.66 -5.11
CA VAL A 279 18.03 -19.30 -5.23
C VAL A 279 16.67 -19.31 -5.93
N THR A 280 16.53 -20.16 -6.97
CA THR A 280 15.27 -20.33 -7.72
C THR A 280 14.15 -20.90 -6.83
N ALA A 281 14.46 -21.83 -5.91
CA ALA A 281 13.49 -22.37 -4.96
C ALA A 281 13.07 -21.30 -3.94
N ALA A 282 14.02 -20.56 -3.39
CA ALA A 282 13.73 -19.45 -2.46
C ALA A 282 12.89 -18.34 -3.14
N ALA A 283 13.21 -17.96 -4.38
CA ALA A 283 12.43 -17.03 -5.15
C ALA A 283 11.01 -17.55 -5.45
N GLY A 284 10.87 -18.83 -5.73
CA GLY A 284 9.58 -19.51 -5.89
C GLY A 284 8.72 -19.42 -4.62
N LEU A 285 9.31 -19.64 -3.45
CA LEU A 285 8.63 -19.50 -2.15
C LEU A 285 8.15 -18.05 -1.91
N LEU A 286 8.96 -17.04 -2.26
CA LEU A 286 8.53 -15.63 -2.20
C LEU A 286 7.37 -15.35 -3.16
N ALA A 287 7.35 -15.95 -4.34
CA ALA A 287 6.20 -15.81 -5.26
C ALA A 287 4.93 -16.43 -4.66
N VAL A 288 5.04 -17.58 -3.98
CA VAL A 288 3.91 -18.20 -3.28
C VAL A 288 3.40 -17.33 -2.14
N ILE A 289 4.30 -16.67 -1.38
CA ILE A 289 3.90 -15.62 -0.41
C ILE A 289 3.01 -14.58 -1.07
N GLY A 290 3.38 -14.08 -2.27
CA GLY A 290 2.58 -13.10 -2.99
C GLY A 290 1.17 -13.59 -3.37
N VAL A 291 0.99 -14.87 -3.68
CA VAL A 291 -0.33 -15.45 -3.94
C VAL A 291 -1.20 -15.42 -2.69
N PHE A 292 -0.65 -15.88 -1.55
CA PHE A 292 -1.39 -15.89 -0.28
C PHE A 292 -1.60 -14.49 0.29
N ASP A 293 -0.72 -13.52 0.00
CA ASP A 293 -0.90 -12.11 0.35
C ASP A 293 -2.21 -11.54 -0.23
N VAL A 294 -2.51 -11.84 -1.49
CA VAL A 294 -3.78 -11.40 -2.10
C VAL A 294 -4.99 -11.92 -1.30
N LEU A 295 -4.99 -13.21 -0.96
CA LEU A 295 -6.07 -13.82 -0.19
C LEU A 295 -6.15 -13.25 1.23
N GLY A 296 -5.02 -13.17 1.91
CA GLY A 296 -4.91 -12.68 3.29
C GLY A 296 -5.32 -11.20 3.42
N THR A 297 -4.89 -10.36 2.49
CA THR A 297 -5.22 -8.93 2.50
C THR A 297 -6.71 -8.69 2.25
N ILE A 298 -7.35 -9.43 1.33
CA ILE A 298 -8.79 -9.35 1.10
C ILE A 298 -9.57 -9.84 2.34
N ALA A 299 -9.15 -10.98 2.91
CA ALA A 299 -9.74 -11.52 4.13
C ALA A 299 -9.60 -10.54 5.31
N SER A 300 -8.42 -9.93 5.49
CA SER A 300 -8.18 -8.90 6.51
C SER A 300 -9.10 -7.69 6.32
N GLY A 301 -9.32 -7.26 5.09
CA GLY A 301 -10.29 -6.21 4.78
C GLY A 301 -11.69 -6.57 5.24
N TRP A 302 -12.14 -7.82 4.97
CA TRP A 302 -13.42 -8.34 5.40
C TRP A 302 -13.52 -8.47 6.94
N PHE A 303 -12.42 -8.88 7.61
CA PHE A 303 -12.35 -8.92 9.07
C PHE A 303 -12.40 -7.51 9.69
N THR A 304 -11.76 -6.52 9.06
CA THR A 304 -11.75 -5.13 9.52
C THR A 304 -13.16 -4.52 9.58
N ASP A 305 -14.10 -4.99 8.74
CA ASP A 305 -15.50 -4.56 8.79
C ASP A 305 -16.30 -5.19 9.95
N ARG A 306 -15.78 -6.24 10.63
CA ARG A 306 -16.48 -7.05 11.64
C ARG A 306 -15.84 -7.02 13.01
N PHE A 307 -14.53 -6.87 13.05
CA PHE A 307 -13.76 -6.91 14.29
C PHE A 307 -13.07 -5.57 14.55
N GLU A 308 -12.70 -5.35 15.79
CA GLU A 308 -11.93 -4.18 16.20
C GLU A 308 -10.55 -4.13 15.50
N ALA A 309 -10.29 -3.07 14.72
CA ALA A 309 -9.09 -2.94 13.93
C ALA A 309 -7.79 -3.05 14.75
N ARG A 310 -7.78 -2.50 15.99
CA ARG A 310 -6.60 -2.59 16.88
C ARG A 310 -6.32 -4.03 17.33
N ARG A 311 -7.38 -4.84 17.58
CA ARG A 311 -7.22 -6.25 17.97
C ARG A 311 -6.72 -7.08 16.78
N LEU A 312 -7.25 -6.81 15.58
CA LEU A 312 -6.75 -7.44 14.36
C LEU A 312 -5.27 -7.16 14.15
N LEU A 313 -4.84 -5.89 14.29
CA LEU A 313 -3.42 -5.53 14.22
C LEU A 313 -2.58 -6.28 15.24
N ALA A 314 -3.03 -6.32 16.50
CA ALA A 314 -2.30 -7.04 17.56
C ALA A 314 -2.13 -8.52 17.23
N VAL A 315 -3.18 -9.18 16.73
CA VAL A 315 -3.14 -10.59 16.33
C VAL A 315 -2.17 -10.78 15.15
N TYR A 316 -2.28 -9.96 14.11
CA TYR A 316 -1.40 -10.06 12.95
C TYR A 316 0.07 -9.88 13.33
N TYR A 317 0.41 -8.85 14.09
CA TYR A 317 1.80 -8.66 14.54
C TYR A 317 2.30 -9.77 15.46
N ALA A 318 1.46 -10.26 16.39
CA ALA A 318 1.84 -11.37 17.27
C ALA A 318 2.14 -12.65 16.47
N LEU A 319 1.26 -13.00 15.53
CA LEU A 319 1.42 -14.18 14.69
C LEU A 319 2.63 -14.06 13.74
N ARG A 320 2.83 -12.86 13.13
CA ARG A 320 4.03 -12.55 12.35
C ARG A 320 5.30 -12.70 13.16
N GLY A 321 5.33 -12.15 14.38
CA GLY A 321 6.47 -12.25 15.27
C GLY A 321 6.85 -13.69 15.58
N VAL A 322 5.85 -14.51 15.94
CA VAL A 322 6.04 -15.95 16.16
C VAL A 322 6.59 -16.63 14.92
N SER A 323 6.01 -16.39 13.74
CA SER A 323 6.46 -17.03 12.49
C SER A 323 7.91 -16.67 12.15
N LEU A 324 8.33 -15.41 12.33
CA LEU A 324 9.71 -14.97 12.09
C LEU A 324 10.71 -15.59 13.06
N MET A 325 10.33 -15.81 14.32
CA MET A 325 11.20 -16.49 15.31
C MET A 325 11.45 -17.95 14.96
N PHE A 326 10.51 -18.60 14.26
CA PHE A 326 10.70 -19.98 13.79
C PHE A 326 11.48 -20.08 12.47
N LEU A 327 11.57 -19.00 11.69
CA LEU A 327 12.16 -19.05 10.36
C LEU A 327 13.60 -19.59 10.34
N PRO A 328 14.55 -19.20 11.25
CA PRO A 328 15.92 -19.72 11.22
C PRO A 328 16.00 -21.25 11.26
N VAL A 329 15.14 -21.90 12.06
CA VAL A 329 15.11 -23.36 12.17
C VAL A 329 14.36 -24.06 11.03
N LEU A 330 13.65 -23.30 10.20
CA LEU A 330 12.94 -23.80 9.02
C LEU A 330 13.77 -23.69 7.75
N LEU A 331 14.87 -22.91 7.75
CA LEU A 331 15.76 -22.80 6.60
C LEU A 331 16.56 -24.10 6.43
N ALA A 332 16.47 -24.70 5.25
CA ALA A 332 17.11 -25.97 4.92
C ALA A 332 17.42 -26.05 3.42
N PRO A 333 18.31 -26.98 2.99
CA PRO A 333 18.64 -27.10 1.56
C PRO A 333 17.45 -27.47 0.65
N SER A 334 16.41 -28.08 1.21
CA SER A 334 15.20 -28.48 0.48
C SER A 334 13.93 -27.90 1.12
N VAL A 335 12.89 -27.73 0.29
CA VAL A 335 11.57 -27.32 0.76
C VAL A 335 10.89 -28.48 1.46
N HIS A 336 10.46 -28.29 2.71
CA HIS A 336 9.79 -29.27 3.54
C HIS A 336 8.45 -28.75 4.08
N PRO A 337 7.52 -29.60 4.55
CA PRO A 337 6.17 -29.18 4.94
C PRO A 337 6.11 -28.02 5.95
N PRO A 338 6.91 -27.94 7.03
CA PRO A 338 6.95 -26.79 7.92
C PRO A 338 7.32 -25.46 7.24
N MET A 339 8.25 -25.49 6.25
CA MET A 339 8.57 -24.30 5.45
C MET A 339 7.38 -23.87 4.58
N VAL A 340 6.67 -24.82 3.96
CA VAL A 340 5.46 -24.52 3.19
C VAL A 340 4.39 -23.90 4.09
N PHE A 341 4.20 -24.44 5.30
CA PHE A 341 3.27 -23.86 6.27
C PHE A 341 3.66 -22.41 6.63
N PHE A 342 4.95 -22.14 6.89
CA PHE A 342 5.44 -20.79 7.12
C PHE A 342 5.11 -19.86 5.94
N ILE A 343 5.38 -20.28 4.71
CA ILE A 343 5.18 -19.50 3.50
C ILE A 343 3.69 -19.12 3.30
N VAL A 344 2.79 -20.10 3.48
CA VAL A 344 1.34 -19.88 3.38
C VAL A 344 0.88 -18.91 4.47
N PHE A 345 1.27 -19.18 5.70
CA PHE A 345 0.87 -18.41 6.87
C PHE A 345 1.39 -16.97 6.80
N TYR A 346 2.68 -16.81 6.50
CA TYR A 346 3.32 -15.52 6.37
C TYR A 346 2.76 -14.72 5.19
N GLY A 347 2.44 -15.41 4.07
CA GLY A 347 1.80 -14.82 2.92
C GLY A 347 0.42 -14.25 3.26
N LEU A 348 -0.42 -15.00 3.98
CA LEU A 348 -1.73 -14.52 4.44
C LEU A 348 -1.63 -13.28 5.34
N ASP A 349 -0.52 -13.09 6.05
CA ASP A 349 -0.28 -11.97 6.94
C ASP A 349 0.48 -10.80 6.27
N TRP A 350 1.09 -10.97 5.09
CA TRP A 350 2.06 -10.05 4.49
C TRP A 350 1.60 -8.59 4.50
N VAL A 351 0.46 -8.27 3.89
CA VAL A 351 -0.13 -6.93 3.83
C VAL A 351 -1.43 -6.83 4.65
N ALA A 352 -1.79 -7.89 5.37
CA ALA A 352 -3.03 -7.95 6.15
C ALA A 352 -3.17 -6.83 7.20
N THR A 353 -2.07 -6.21 7.62
CA THR A 353 -2.05 -5.07 8.55
C THR A 353 -2.53 -3.75 7.94
N VAL A 354 -2.61 -3.64 6.60
CA VAL A 354 -2.95 -2.38 5.91
C VAL A 354 -4.42 -1.99 6.08
N PRO A 355 -5.44 -2.85 5.83
CA PRO A 355 -6.83 -2.47 5.99
C PRO A 355 -7.18 -1.97 7.41
N PRO A 356 -6.79 -2.64 8.50
CA PRO A 356 -7.06 -2.13 9.84
C PRO A 356 -6.27 -0.87 10.18
N THR A 357 -5.06 -0.67 9.64
CA THR A 357 -4.30 0.58 9.84
C THR A 357 -5.00 1.76 9.18
N ILE A 358 -5.52 1.61 7.94
CA ILE A 358 -6.32 2.63 7.25
C ILE A 358 -7.58 2.94 8.06
N ALA A 359 -8.25 1.92 8.58
CA ALA A 359 -9.45 2.07 9.39
C ALA A 359 -9.17 2.89 10.66
N LEU A 360 -8.08 2.60 11.38
CA LEU A 360 -7.67 3.35 12.57
C LEU A 360 -7.24 4.77 12.25
N CYS A 361 -6.51 5.00 11.16
CA CYS A 361 -6.20 6.36 10.70
C CYS A 361 -7.47 7.18 10.49
N ARG A 362 -8.51 6.58 9.91
CA ARG A 362 -9.79 7.24 9.70
C ARG A 362 -10.56 7.45 11.01
N GLU A 363 -10.57 6.46 11.90
CA GLU A 363 -11.24 6.54 13.21
C GLU A 363 -10.70 7.72 14.03
N HIS A 364 -9.37 7.90 14.06
CA HIS A 364 -8.72 8.93 14.85
C HIS A 364 -8.70 10.32 14.20
N TYR A 365 -8.59 10.38 12.87
CA TYR A 365 -8.32 11.64 12.16
C TYR A 365 -9.41 12.04 11.16
N GLY A 366 -10.48 11.26 11.05
CA GLY A 366 -11.65 11.59 10.22
C GLY A 366 -11.27 11.84 8.76
N GLN A 367 -11.58 13.04 8.27
CA GLN A 367 -11.28 13.44 6.88
C GLN A 367 -9.77 13.56 6.59
N ASP A 368 -8.93 13.80 7.59
CA ASP A 368 -7.49 13.83 7.43
C ASP A 368 -6.87 12.43 7.43
N GLY A 369 -7.65 11.38 7.68
CA GLY A 369 -7.19 10.00 7.83
C GLY A 369 -6.38 9.46 6.65
N ALA A 370 -6.72 9.81 5.41
CA ALA A 370 -5.96 9.40 4.22
C ALA A 370 -4.58 10.07 4.16
N VAL A 371 -4.48 11.34 4.55
CA VAL A 371 -3.20 12.08 4.60
C VAL A 371 -2.33 11.53 5.74
N VAL A 372 -2.92 11.28 6.91
CA VAL A 372 -2.23 10.66 8.05
C VAL A 372 -1.72 9.27 7.69
N PHE A 373 -2.54 8.45 7.01
CA PHE A 373 -2.10 7.14 6.53
C PHE A 373 -0.92 7.26 5.54
N GLY A 374 -0.88 8.29 4.70
CA GLY A 374 0.27 8.56 3.86
C GLY A 374 1.57 8.75 4.66
N TRP A 375 1.53 9.44 5.81
CA TRP A 375 2.67 9.60 6.71
C TRP A 375 3.02 8.31 7.47
N VAL A 376 2.02 7.54 7.86
CA VAL A 376 2.20 6.20 8.43
C VAL A 376 2.84 5.26 7.39
N LEU A 377 2.46 5.35 6.12
CA LEU A 377 3.11 4.62 5.03
C LEU A 377 4.58 5.08 4.82
N ALA A 378 4.87 6.37 4.97
CA ALA A 378 6.25 6.85 4.92
C ALA A 378 7.11 6.21 6.03
N SER A 379 6.57 6.06 7.25
CA SER A 379 7.28 5.36 8.33
C SER A 379 7.53 3.88 8.01
N HIS A 380 6.61 3.21 7.32
CA HIS A 380 6.81 1.84 6.81
C HIS A 380 8.03 1.76 5.88
N GLN A 381 8.17 2.70 4.95
CA GLN A 381 9.30 2.70 4.02
C GLN A 381 10.63 3.01 4.74
N VAL A 382 10.61 3.87 5.75
CA VAL A 382 11.79 4.11 6.60
C VAL A 382 12.19 2.84 7.36
N GLY A 383 11.22 2.14 7.97
CA GLY A 383 11.47 0.86 8.64
C GLY A 383 12.03 -0.19 7.69
N ALA A 384 11.46 -0.29 6.48
CA ALA A 384 11.95 -1.20 5.45
C ALA A 384 13.40 -0.88 5.03
N ALA A 385 13.69 0.39 4.75
CA ALA A 385 15.03 0.82 4.35
C ALA A 385 16.08 0.56 5.43
N LEU A 386 15.75 0.85 6.70
CA LEU A 386 16.66 0.60 7.83
C LEU A 386 17.01 -0.89 7.95
N VAL A 387 16.03 -1.79 7.89
CA VAL A 387 16.29 -3.22 8.07
C VAL A 387 16.89 -3.85 6.81
N ALA A 388 16.56 -3.37 5.62
CA ALA A 388 17.25 -3.79 4.40
C ALA A 388 18.75 -3.51 4.46
N PHE A 389 19.16 -2.36 5.03
CA PHE A 389 20.56 -2.02 5.24
C PHE A 389 21.16 -2.77 6.43
N LEU A 390 20.54 -2.65 7.62
CA LEU A 390 21.09 -3.22 8.86
C LEU A 390 21.14 -4.75 8.84
N GLY A 391 20.20 -5.40 8.13
CA GLY A 391 20.21 -6.85 7.95
C GLY A 391 21.44 -7.33 7.18
N GLY A 392 21.86 -6.61 6.13
CA GLY A 392 23.12 -6.88 5.44
C GLY A 392 24.34 -6.68 6.32
N VAL A 393 24.41 -5.54 7.04
CA VAL A 393 25.50 -5.26 7.99
C VAL A 393 25.59 -6.33 9.08
N ALA A 394 24.45 -6.73 9.66
CA ALA A 394 24.42 -7.78 10.68
C ALA A 394 24.88 -9.13 10.13
N ARG A 395 24.48 -9.49 8.92
CA ARG A 395 24.95 -10.72 8.26
C ARG A 395 26.46 -10.70 8.05
N ASP A 396 27.03 -9.58 7.57
CA ASP A 396 28.46 -9.43 7.33
C ASP A 396 29.27 -9.48 8.64
N ALA A 397 28.74 -8.89 9.73
CA ALA A 397 29.40 -8.86 11.03
C ALA A 397 29.27 -10.15 11.83
N LEU A 398 28.13 -10.85 11.74
CA LEU A 398 27.78 -12.02 12.56
C LEU A 398 27.88 -13.36 11.83
N GLY A 399 28.01 -13.33 10.50
CA GLY A 399 28.08 -14.54 9.68
C GLY A 399 26.71 -15.24 9.44
N SER A 400 25.61 -14.76 10.06
CA SER A 400 24.26 -15.30 9.87
C SER A 400 23.19 -14.21 9.95
N TYR A 401 21.97 -14.53 9.51
CA TYR A 401 20.79 -13.69 9.65
C TYR A 401 19.96 -13.97 10.91
N ASP A 402 20.32 -14.97 11.72
CA ASP A 402 19.48 -15.50 12.81
C ASP A 402 19.08 -14.41 13.80
N LEU A 403 20.04 -13.59 14.25
CA LEU A 403 19.76 -12.49 15.16
C LEU A 403 18.77 -11.47 14.56
N VAL A 404 18.85 -11.25 13.24
CA VAL A 404 17.94 -10.31 12.54
C VAL A 404 16.51 -10.84 12.53
N TRP A 405 16.33 -12.15 12.33
CA TRP A 405 15.02 -12.81 12.39
C TRP A 405 14.42 -12.73 13.78
N TYR A 406 15.20 -13.08 14.82
CA TYR A 406 14.75 -13.00 16.22
C TYR A 406 14.43 -11.56 16.64
N ALA A 407 15.29 -10.60 16.25
CA ALA A 407 15.04 -9.18 16.54
C ALA A 407 13.75 -8.68 15.86
N ALA A 408 13.51 -9.06 14.60
CA ALA A 408 12.28 -8.71 13.88
C ALA A 408 11.04 -9.36 14.54
N GLY A 409 11.14 -10.60 14.99
CA GLY A 409 10.10 -11.27 15.77
C GLY A 409 9.79 -10.53 17.07
N GLY A 410 10.82 -10.11 17.81
CA GLY A 410 10.69 -9.31 19.02
C GLY A 410 10.04 -7.93 18.75
N LEU A 411 10.44 -7.24 17.69
CA LEU A 411 9.83 -5.99 17.26
C LEU A 411 8.35 -6.18 16.91
N CYS A 412 7.98 -7.27 16.26
CA CYS A 412 6.57 -7.57 15.99
C CYS A 412 5.77 -7.79 17.28
N ALA A 413 6.34 -8.40 18.33
CA ALA A 413 5.70 -8.50 19.64
C ALA A 413 5.48 -7.10 20.25
N VAL A 414 6.47 -6.20 20.15
CA VAL A 414 6.31 -4.78 20.55
C VAL A 414 5.19 -4.12 19.74
N ALA A 415 5.13 -4.32 18.42
CA ALA A 415 4.07 -3.77 17.59
C ALA A 415 2.67 -4.29 17.99
N ALA A 416 2.56 -5.57 18.36
CA ALA A 416 1.31 -6.14 18.87
C ALA A 416 0.84 -5.44 20.17
N LEU A 417 1.76 -5.20 21.09
CA LEU A 417 1.48 -4.45 22.33
C LEU A 417 1.11 -3.00 22.03
N MET A 418 1.85 -2.32 21.14
CA MET A 418 1.53 -0.95 20.72
C MET A 418 0.12 -0.87 20.10
N ALA A 419 -0.27 -1.84 19.28
CA ALA A 419 -1.61 -1.88 18.68
C ALA A 419 -2.70 -1.98 19.77
N MET A 420 -2.50 -2.74 20.81
CA MET A 420 -3.45 -2.85 21.92
C MET A 420 -3.58 -1.57 22.74
N VAL A 421 -2.53 -0.76 22.83
CA VAL A 421 -2.52 0.52 23.55
C VAL A 421 -3.25 1.63 22.77
N ILE A 422 -3.50 1.48 21.46
CA ILE A 422 -4.29 2.43 20.69
C ILE A 422 -5.68 2.55 21.32
N ARG A 423 -5.97 3.72 21.89
CA ARG A 423 -7.27 3.98 22.56
C ARG A 423 -8.38 4.03 21.49
N ARG A 424 -9.57 3.52 21.84
CA ARG A 424 -10.77 3.81 21.05
C ARG A 424 -11.09 5.30 21.16
N ARG A 425 -11.40 5.93 20.04
CA ARG A 425 -12.09 7.23 20.09
C ARG A 425 -13.50 6.94 20.60
N ALA A 426 -13.85 7.53 21.76
CA ALA A 426 -15.23 7.49 22.22
C ALA A 426 -16.12 8.01 21.07
N ALA A 427 -17.16 7.26 20.72
CA ALA A 427 -18.18 7.77 19.81
C ALA A 427 -18.65 9.10 20.43
N GLU A 428 -18.55 10.21 19.71
CA GLU A 428 -19.21 11.45 20.12
C GLU A 428 -20.68 11.08 20.34
N PRO A 429 -21.24 11.32 21.53
CA PRO A 429 -22.68 11.13 21.72
C PRO A 429 -23.33 11.95 20.62
N ALA A 430 -24.23 11.32 19.84
CA ALA A 430 -25.06 12.03 18.89
C ALA A 430 -25.68 13.17 19.69
N THR A 431 -25.14 14.39 19.53
CA THR A 431 -25.70 15.58 20.12
C THR A 431 -27.14 15.59 19.67
N ALA A 432 -28.03 15.40 20.62
CA ALA A 432 -29.45 15.48 20.45
C ALA A 432 -29.73 16.79 19.67
N ALA A 433 -30.04 16.66 18.39
CA ALA A 433 -30.78 17.68 17.66
C ALA A 433 -32.20 17.62 18.20
N ALA A 434 -32.38 18.21 19.38
CA ALA A 434 -33.68 18.48 19.99
C ALA A 434 -33.48 19.58 21.00
N ALA A 435 -33.55 20.82 20.54
CA ALA A 435 -34.12 21.95 21.28
C ALA A 435 -34.59 23.00 20.28
#